data_9205b64eba0e900f10ffee2af139fc06
#
_entry.id   9205b64eba0e900f10ffee2af139fc06
#
_cell.length_a   1.000
_cell.length_b   1.000
_cell.length_c   1.000
_cell.angle_alpha   90.00
_cell.angle_beta   90.00
_cell.angle_gamma   90.00
#
_symmetry.space_group_name_H-M   'P 1'
#
loop_
_entity.id
_entity.type
_entity.pdbx_description
1 polymer ?
#
loop_
_entity_poly.entity_id
_entity_poly.type
_entity_poly.pdbx_seq_one_letter_code
_entity_poly.pdbx_strand_id
1 'polypeptide(L)'
;MRVKKLFPLISGLALAACAAGPDYRAPAPAALAVPAAWSDGSAAPEADAALAEWWRVYNDPVLDGLVARAVESNLDIAQAVSRLRQARESLRQSQADFLPSVSASGSGGRNFREGAADNSSYSLGADASWEIDLFGGTRRAVEASRADLAAAGYSLANVRAAIIAETVSNYVTARLAQERLRIARDTLKTVEDNYDIARWRVQAGLVSSLDAEQARAQLAQNRASIPSIEQSLAGALNRIAVLTGDAPGAATRALETAAPIPAAPDAITAGIPADTLRQRPDVRQAERVLAAATARIGVAESALYPSLRISGNVGTSALSLGSLGDVITGGLFASIGQLIFDGGATASRVRAQKAAAEGAFASYKASVLGALEDVENALVALRAARERQVQFTEAYDAANTSAILARSQYQAGLTDFRTLLSAEQSLLSARQGLADADADEVFAAAQLYSALGGGWQTMNPIDGWQPE
;
A
#
# COMPACT_ATOMS: atom_id res chain seq x y z
N MET A 1 59.72 -42.51 7.92
CA MET A 1 58.33 -43.05 7.95
C MET A 1 57.45 -42.18 8.83
N ARG A 2 56.60 -41.27 8.32
CA ARG A 2 55.51 -40.60 9.01
C ARG A 2 55.04 -39.34 8.28
N VAL A 3 54.35 -39.47 7.15
CA VAL A 3 53.54 -38.38 6.59
C VAL A 3 52.48 -39.03 5.68
N LYS A 4 51.49 -39.74 6.19
CA LYS A 4 50.39 -40.33 5.40
C LYS A 4 49.03 -40.29 6.07
N LYS A 5 48.79 -39.46 7.10
CA LYS A 5 47.49 -39.42 7.79
C LYS A 5 46.81 -38.06 7.85
N LEU A 6 47.23 -37.04 7.09
CA LEU A 6 46.61 -35.72 7.11
C LEU A 6 45.72 -35.39 5.90
N PHE A 7 45.62 -36.27 4.90
CA PHE A 7 44.92 -36.01 3.65
C PHE A 7 43.38 -36.15 3.69
N PRO A 8 42.72 -36.94 4.58
CA PRO A 8 41.24 -37.02 4.59
C PRO A 8 40.53 -35.83 5.27
N LEU A 9 41.24 -35.01 6.08
CA LEU A 9 40.59 -33.89 6.79
C LEU A 9 40.42 -32.65 5.89
N ILE A 10 41.27 -32.47 4.88
CA ILE A 10 41.23 -31.31 3.97
C ILE A 10 40.13 -31.46 2.90
N SER A 11 39.80 -32.69 2.49
CA SER A 11 38.70 -32.95 1.55
C SER A 11 37.32 -32.69 2.15
N GLY A 12 37.13 -32.74 3.47
CA GLY A 12 35.91 -32.45 4.16
C GLY A 12 35.55 -30.94 4.23
N LEU A 13 36.59 -30.07 4.23
CA LEU A 13 36.39 -28.62 4.27
C LEU A 13 35.95 -28.02 2.93
N ALA A 14 36.23 -28.67 1.81
CA ALA A 14 35.85 -28.17 0.48
C ALA A 14 34.37 -28.40 0.15
N LEU A 15 33.67 -29.28 0.87
CA LEU A 15 32.25 -29.55 0.71
C LEU A 15 31.34 -28.53 1.43
N ALA A 16 31.88 -27.71 2.34
CA ALA A 16 31.12 -26.74 3.12
C ALA A 16 30.79 -25.43 2.37
N ALA A 17 31.18 -25.29 1.11
CA ALA A 17 31.05 -24.03 0.36
C ALA A 17 29.83 -23.94 -0.55
N CYS A 18 29.06 -25.00 -0.77
CA CYS A 18 27.88 -25.00 -1.66
C CYS A 18 26.60 -25.08 -0.87
N ALA A 19 25.92 -23.96 -0.68
CA ALA A 19 24.53 -23.96 -0.26
C ALA A 19 23.67 -24.58 -1.38
N ALA A 20 22.72 -25.46 -1.00
CA ALA A 20 21.79 -26.07 -1.94
C ALA A 20 20.88 -25.01 -2.59
N GLY A 21 20.48 -25.28 -3.84
CA GLY A 21 19.54 -24.44 -4.58
C GLY A 21 20.16 -23.24 -5.31
N PRO A 22 19.34 -22.54 -6.10
CA PRO A 22 19.76 -21.40 -6.90
C PRO A 22 19.97 -20.13 -6.05
N ASP A 23 20.94 -19.31 -6.44
CA ASP A 23 21.08 -17.96 -5.90
C ASP A 23 20.12 -17.02 -6.63
N TYR A 24 19.46 -16.14 -5.86
CA TYR A 24 18.61 -15.12 -6.43
C TYR A 24 19.42 -14.11 -7.24
N ARG A 25 18.93 -13.78 -8.43
CA ARG A 25 19.42 -12.67 -9.25
C ARG A 25 18.22 -11.89 -9.77
N ALA A 26 18.25 -10.57 -9.60
CA ALA A 26 17.20 -9.71 -10.11
C ALA A 26 17.07 -9.85 -11.64
N PRO A 27 15.87 -10.08 -12.17
CA PRO A 27 15.63 -10.14 -13.61
C PRO A 27 16.02 -8.83 -14.30
N ALA A 28 16.61 -8.93 -15.50
CA ALA A 28 16.92 -7.76 -16.29
C ALA A 28 15.64 -7.07 -16.80
N PRO A 29 15.62 -5.72 -16.97
CA PRO A 29 14.44 -4.98 -17.47
C PRO A 29 13.87 -5.54 -18.77
N ALA A 30 14.71 -6.03 -19.68
CA ALA A 30 14.28 -6.66 -20.93
C ALA A 30 13.43 -7.94 -20.72
N ALA A 31 13.70 -8.71 -19.65
CA ALA A 31 12.91 -9.89 -19.31
C ALA A 31 11.51 -9.53 -18.77
N LEU A 32 11.35 -8.30 -18.29
CA LEU A 32 10.13 -7.73 -17.73
C LEU A 32 9.34 -6.90 -18.75
N ALA A 33 9.82 -6.79 -20.00
CA ALA A 33 9.22 -5.99 -21.08
C ALA A 33 9.14 -4.49 -20.77
N VAL A 34 10.11 -3.93 -20.01
CA VAL A 34 10.18 -2.50 -19.67
C VAL A 34 10.63 -1.69 -20.90
N PRO A 35 9.85 -0.71 -21.37
CA PRO A 35 10.22 0.15 -22.50
C PRO A 35 11.34 1.12 -22.13
N ALA A 36 12.04 1.67 -23.14
CA ALA A 36 13.12 2.64 -22.95
C ALA A 36 12.61 4.06 -22.64
N ALA A 37 11.38 4.40 -23.07
CA ALA A 37 10.75 5.68 -22.85
C ALA A 37 9.23 5.52 -22.73
N TRP A 38 8.57 6.49 -22.14
CA TRP A 38 7.10 6.59 -22.11
C TRP A 38 6.51 6.89 -23.49
N SER A 39 5.23 6.62 -23.68
CA SER A 39 4.56 6.78 -24.98
C SER A 39 4.49 8.25 -25.43
N ASP A 40 4.53 9.20 -24.50
CA ASP A 40 4.56 10.65 -24.77
C ASP A 40 5.97 11.21 -25.04
N GLY A 41 7.00 10.35 -25.00
CA GLY A 41 8.39 10.72 -25.20
C GLY A 41 9.07 11.39 -24.00
N SER A 42 8.39 11.54 -22.86
CA SER A 42 9.00 12.08 -21.64
C SER A 42 10.10 11.14 -21.12
N ALA A 43 11.28 11.70 -20.84
CA ALA A 43 12.45 10.92 -20.43
C ALA A 43 13.40 11.66 -19.47
N ALA A 44 12.99 12.83 -18.95
CA ALA A 44 13.82 13.58 -18.01
C ALA A 44 13.72 13.00 -16.59
N PRO A 45 14.83 12.73 -15.89
CA PRO A 45 14.79 12.23 -14.52
C PRO A 45 14.22 13.29 -13.57
N GLU A 46 13.25 12.90 -12.75
CA GLU A 46 12.76 13.73 -11.65
C GLU A 46 13.68 13.57 -10.44
N ALA A 47 13.87 14.64 -9.67
CA ALA A 47 14.63 14.57 -8.44
C ALA A 47 13.86 13.80 -7.35
N ASP A 48 14.48 12.80 -6.72
CA ASP A 48 13.90 11.99 -5.63
C ASP A 48 13.27 12.86 -4.52
N ALA A 49 13.85 14.02 -4.25
CA ALA A 49 13.34 14.96 -3.25
C ALA A 49 11.94 15.53 -3.58
N ALA A 50 11.61 15.70 -4.87
CA ALA A 50 10.30 16.18 -5.29
C ALA A 50 9.21 15.12 -5.10
N LEU A 51 9.54 13.84 -5.25
CA LEU A 51 8.61 12.72 -5.03
C LEU A 51 8.36 12.45 -3.55
N ALA A 52 9.31 12.73 -2.68
CA ALA A 52 9.25 12.36 -1.28
C ALA A 52 8.10 13.02 -0.52
N GLU A 53 7.82 14.28 -0.80
CA GLU A 53 6.76 15.09 -0.18
C GLU A 53 5.96 15.83 -1.27
N TRP A 54 5.58 15.12 -2.32
CA TRP A 54 4.97 15.67 -3.53
C TRP A 54 3.72 16.54 -3.28
N TRP A 55 2.95 16.27 -2.22
CA TRP A 55 1.75 17.05 -1.90
C TRP A 55 2.06 18.51 -1.51
N ARG A 56 3.30 18.83 -1.11
CA ARG A 56 3.71 20.20 -0.77
C ARG A 56 3.75 21.13 -1.98
N VAL A 57 3.77 20.58 -3.20
CA VAL A 57 3.68 21.38 -4.43
C VAL A 57 2.41 22.23 -4.49
N TYR A 58 1.35 21.80 -3.81
CA TYR A 58 0.10 22.53 -3.72
C TYR A 58 0.15 23.76 -2.80
N ASN A 59 1.22 23.96 -2.04
CA ASN A 59 1.44 25.08 -1.12
C ASN A 59 0.27 25.35 -0.17
N ASP A 60 -0.36 24.32 0.34
CA ASP A 60 -1.51 24.37 1.23
C ASP A 60 -1.16 23.82 2.62
N PRO A 61 -1.00 24.69 3.65
CA PRO A 61 -0.62 24.26 5.00
C PRO A 61 -1.68 23.39 5.68
N VAL A 62 -2.96 23.48 5.27
CA VAL A 62 -4.03 22.61 5.82
C VAL A 62 -3.83 21.19 5.28
N LEU A 63 -3.56 21.05 3.99
CA LEU A 63 -3.24 19.76 3.38
C LEU A 63 -1.99 19.13 4.01
N ASP A 64 -0.92 19.91 4.17
CA ASP A 64 0.32 19.44 4.81
C ASP A 64 0.06 18.90 6.21
N GLY A 65 -0.73 19.63 7.01
CA GLY A 65 -1.11 19.19 8.35
C GLY A 65 -1.96 17.92 8.38
N LEU A 66 -2.88 17.77 7.42
CA LEU A 66 -3.70 16.55 7.31
C LEU A 66 -2.87 15.33 6.91
N VAL A 67 -1.97 15.48 5.94
CA VAL A 67 -1.05 14.40 5.52
C VAL A 67 -0.13 14.01 6.66
N ALA A 68 0.46 14.98 7.38
CA ALA A 68 1.32 14.68 8.53
C ALA A 68 0.56 13.87 9.60
N ARG A 69 -0.66 14.28 9.95
CA ARG A 69 -1.51 13.54 10.91
C ARG A 69 -1.90 12.16 10.39
N ALA A 70 -2.26 12.03 9.11
CA ALA A 70 -2.58 10.74 8.52
C ALA A 70 -1.38 9.79 8.62
N VAL A 71 -0.19 10.24 8.27
CA VAL A 71 1.04 9.42 8.39
C VAL A 71 1.34 9.01 9.83
N GLU A 72 1.07 9.87 10.81
CA GLU A 72 1.33 9.60 12.23
C GLU A 72 0.29 8.69 12.88
N SER A 73 -0.99 8.87 12.56
CA SER A 73 -2.09 8.32 13.34
C SER A 73 -2.97 7.30 12.59
N ASN A 74 -2.69 7.03 11.31
CA ASN A 74 -3.50 6.11 10.51
C ASN A 74 -3.37 4.66 10.98
N LEU A 75 -4.52 3.97 11.12
CA LEU A 75 -4.55 2.61 11.66
C LEU A 75 -4.06 1.55 10.67
N ASP A 76 -4.15 1.78 9.36
CA ASP A 76 -3.61 0.84 8.36
C ASP A 76 -2.08 0.90 8.35
N ILE A 77 -1.48 2.09 8.54
CA ILE A 77 -0.04 2.25 8.74
C ILE A 77 0.38 1.53 10.03
N ALA A 78 -0.34 1.70 11.14
CA ALA A 78 -0.05 1.01 12.39
C ALA A 78 -0.12 -0.52 12.25
N GLN A 79 -1.08 -1.05 11.50
CA GLN A 79 -1.14 -2.47 11.16
C GLN A 79 0.05 -2.93 10.32
N ALA A 80 0.46 -2.14 9.31
CA ALA A 80 1.61 -2.45 8.48
C ALA A 80 2.91 -2.46 9.28
N VAL A 81 3.11 -1.52 10.23
CA VAL A 81 4.22 -1.54 11.20
C VAL A 81 4.20 -2.81 12.04
N SER A 82 3.04 -3.25 12.48
CA SER A 82 2.92 -4.50 13.26
C SER A 82 3.30 -5.73 12.43
N ARG A 83 2.93 -5.78 11.15
CA ARG A 83 3.35 -6.84 10.21
C ARG A 83 4.87 -6.83 9.99
N LEU A 84 5.49 -5.66 9.87
CA LEU A 84 6.95 -5.52 9.78
C LEU A 84 7.65 -6.10 11.03
N ARG A 85 7.13 -5.81 12.22
CA ARG A 85 7.63 -6.39 13.48
C ARG A 85 7.50 -7.91 13.52
N GLN A 86 6.36 -8.45 13.07
CA GLN A 86 6.17 -9.89 12.94
C GLN A 86 7.19 -10.54 12.00
N ALA A 87 7.42 -9.95 10.82
CA ALA A 87 8.41 -10.44 9.87
C ALA A 87 9.83 -10.42 10.46
N ARG A 88 10.16 -9.41 11.27
CA ARG A 88 11.44 -9.35 12.00
C ARG A 88 11.58 -10.50 13.00
N GLU A 89 10.56 -10.75 13.81
CA GLU A 89 10.64 -11.85 14.77
C GLU A 89 10.70 -13.21 14.06
N SER A 90 10.04 -13.36 12.90
CA SER A 90 10.20 -14.55 12.05
C SER A 90 11.63 -14.71 11.54
N LEU A 91 12.32 -13.62 11.17
CA LEU A 91 13.74 -13.66 10.83
C LEU A 91 14.59 -14.09 12.03
N ARG A 92 14.31 -13.56 13.23
CA ARG A 92 15.03 -13.97 14.46
C ARG A 92 14.79 -15.45 14.77
N GLN A 93 13.58 -15.97 14.58
CA GLN A 93 13.29 -17.39 14.71
C GLN A 93 14.13 -18.22 13.74
N SER A 94 14.17 -17.87 12.46
CA SER A 94 15.01 -18.56 11.48
C SER A 94 16.50 -18.48 11.81
N GLN A 95 16.96 -17.38 12.39
CA GLN A 95 18.36 -17.23 12.84
C GLN A 95 18.65 -18.09 14.08
N ALA A 96 17.67 -18.31 14.95
CA ALA A 96 17.83 -19.15 16.12
C ALA A 96 18.08 -20.63 15.76
N ASP A 97 17.66 -21.08 14.56
CA ASP A 97 17.92 -22.43 14.06
C ASP A 97 19.44 -22.70 13.80
N PHE A 98 20.28 -21.65 13.78
CA PHE A 98 21.73 -21.83 13.79
C PHE A 98 22.31 -22.21 15.15
N LEU A 99 21.51 -22.08 16.23
CA LEU A 99 21.94 -22.31 17.59
C LEU A 99 21.32 -23.60 18.14
N PRO A 100 21.96 -24.25 19.14
CA PRO A 100 21.35 -25.38 19.82
C PRO A 100 20.11 -24.95 20.59
N SER A 101 19.08 -25.81 20.56
CA SER A 101 17.92 -25.72 21.45
C SER A 101 18.20 -26.54 22.72
N VAL A 102 17.82 -25.99 23.88
CA VAL A 102 17.91 -26.70 25.17
C VAL A 102 16.52 -26.71 25.80
N SER A 103 16.09 -27.91 26.19
CA SER A 103 14.82 -28.12 26.89
C SER A 103 15.04 -28.83 28.20
N ALA A 104 14.24 -28.56 29.22
CA ALA A 104 14.21 -29.27 30.45
C ALA A 104 12.85 -29.98 30.59
N SER A 105 12.88 -31.19 31.08
CA SER A 105 11.67 -31.99 31.30
C SER A 105 11.69 -32.64 32.69
N GLY A 106 10.52 -32.74 33.29
CA GLY A 106 10.32 -33.46 34.52
C GLY A 106 9.07 -34.33 34.42
N SER A 107 9.14 -35.58 34.86
CA SER A 107 7.98 -36.44 34.88
C SER A 107 7.90 -37.25 36.20
N GLY A 108 6.68 -37.53 36.63
CA GLY A 108 6.39 -38.41 37.73
C GLY A 108 5.19 -39.29 37.37
N GLY A 109 5.32 -40.58 37.59
CA GLY A 109 4.27 -41.55 37.28
C GLY A 109 4.20 -42.66 38.32
N ARG A 110 3.01 -43.27 38.42
CA ARG A 110 2.81 -44.49 39.18
C ARG A 110 2.18 -45.53 38.26
N ASN A 111 2.85 -46.65 38.13
CA ASN A 111 2.39 -47.72 37.28
C ASN A 111 1.69 -48.78 38.16
N PHE A 112 0.47 -49.09 37.80
CA PHE A 112 -0.34 -50.13 38.42
C PHE A 112 -0.30 -51.36 37.52
N ARG A 113 -0.01 -52.55 38.11
CA ARG A 113 -0.05 -53.80 37.37
C ARG A 113 -0.72 -54.85 38.24
N GLU A 114 -1.75 -55.48 37.71
CA GLU A 114 -2.40 -56.59 38.39
C GLU A 114 -1.41 -57.74 38.61
N GLY A 115 -1.28 -58.19 39.86
CA GLY A 115 -0.36 -59.29 40.27
C GLY A 115 1.12 -58.88 40.48
N ALA A 116 1.45 -57.56 40.44
CA ALA A 116 2.78 -57.07 40.79
C ALA A 116 2.70 -55.80 41.68
N ALA A 117 3.78 -55.55 42.44
CA ALA A 117 3.84 -54.33 43.26
C ALA A 117 3.79 -53.10 42.42
N ASP A 118 2.98 -52.07 42.80
CA ASP A 118 2.95 -50.73 42.21
C ASP A 118 4.34 -50.12 42.27
N ASN A 119 4.73 -49.51 41.18
CA ASN A 119 6.02 -48.85 41.14
C ASN A 119 5.83 -47.37 40.70
N SER A 120 6.48 -46.47 41.42
CA SER A 120 6.56 -45.06 41.07
C SER A 120 7.85 -44.79 40.32
N SER A 121 7.80 -43.88 39.36
CA SER A 121 8.98 -43.42 38.63
C SER A 121 8.97 -41.87 38.54
N TYR A 122 10.11 -41.29 38.83
CA TYR A 122 10.35 -39.85 38.75
C TYR A 122 11.56 -39.63 37.88
N SER A 123 11.49 -38.66 36.97
CA SER A 123 12.64 -38.28 36.17
C SER A 123 12.73 -36.75 36.04
N LEU A 124 13.95 -36.24 35.99
CA LEU A 124 14.28 -34.88 35.69
C LEU A 124 15.44 -34.89 34.70
N GLY A 125 15.34 -34.13 33.63
CA GLY A 125 16.35 -34.10 32.59
C GLY A 125 16.41 -32.79 31.85
N ALA A 126 17.53 -32.57 31.18
CA ALA A 126 17.72 -31.53 30.18
C ALA A 126 18.30 -32.15 28.91
N ASP A 127 17.74 -31.76 27.78
CA ASP A 127 18.12 -32.24 26.46
C ASP A 127 18.56 -31.04 25.62
N ALA A 128 19.71 -31.18 24.95
CA ALA A 128 20.19 -30.22 23.96
C ALA A 128 20.15 -30.85 22.56
N SER A 129 19.74 -30.11 21.57
CA SER A 129 19.74 -30.58 20.18
C SER A 129 20.15 -29.45 19.24
N TRP A 130 21.06 -29.78 18.32
CA TRP A 130 21.56 -28.84 17.33
C TRP A 130 21.77 -29.54 15.99
N GLU A 131 21.17 -28.96 14.93
CA GLU A 131 21.36 -29.41 13.57
C GLU A 131 22.42 -28.52 12.88
N ILE A 132 23.51 -29.15 12.41
CA ILE A 132 24.59 -28.47 11.74
C ILE A 132 24.21 -28.24 10.28
N ASP A 133 24.18 -27.00 9.83
CA ASP A 133 23.84 -26.63 8.46
C ASP A 133 24.97 -26.93 7.48
N LEU A 134 25.09 -28.19 7.05
CA LEU A 134 26.11 -28.66 6.12
C LEU A 134 25.84 -28.24 4.68
N PHE A 135 24.56 -28.26 4.27
CA PHE A 135 24.13 -28.03 2.89
C PHE A 135 23.35 -26.74 2.70
N GLY A 136 23.37 -25.85 3.68
CA GLY A 136 22.82 -24.50 3.59
C GLY A 136 21.32 -24.39 3.75
N GLY A 137 20.62 -25.41 4.26
CA GLY A 137 19.18 -25.37 4.47
C GLY A 137 18.75 -24.24 5.42
N THR A 138 19.40 -24.11 6.58
CA THR A 138 19.16 -23.03 7.54
C THR A 138 19.60 -21.67 6.96
N ARG A 139 20.74 -21.61 6.25
CA ARG A 139 21.16 -20.37 5.55
C ARG A 139 20.11 -19.88 4.56
N ARG A 140 19.55 -20.80 3.74
CA ARG A 140 18.47 -20.48 2.78
C ARG A 140 17.17 -20.09 3.47
N ALA A 141 16.84 -20.67 4.60
CA ALA A 141 15.66 -20.27 5.41
C ALA A 141 15.83 -18.84 5.96
N VAL A 142 17.02 -18.50 6.46
CA VAL A 142 17.33 -17.14 6.92
C VAL A 142 17.35 -16.13 5.74
N GLU A 143 17.87 -16.52 4.57
CA GLU A 143 17.84 -15.71 3.36
C GLU A 143 16.38 -15.44 2.93
N ALA A 144 15.52 -16.46 2.93
CA ALA A 144 14.10 -16.31 2.64
C ALA A 144 13.42 -15.36 3.64
N SER A 145 13.63 -15.57 4.95
CA SER A 145 13.06 -14.72 6.00
C SER A 145 13.57 -13.28 5.96
N ARG A 146 14.81 -13.05 5.53
CA ARG A 146 15.36 -11.70 5.30
C ARG A 146 14.68 -11.01 4.12
N ALA A 147 14.44 -11.75 3.04
CA ALA A 147 13.70 -11.23 1.89
C ALA A 147 12.23 -10.95 2.25
N ASP A 148 11.58 -11.79 3.07
CA ASP A 148 10.23 -11.56 3.59
C ASP A 148 10.18 -10.30 4.48
N LEU A 149 11.19 -10.06 5.31
CA LEU A 149 11.29 -8.84 6.11
C LEU A 149 11.40 -7.60 5.20
N ALA A 150 12.22 -7.65 4.16
CA ALA A 150 12.33 -6.56 3.19
C ALA A 150 11.00 -6.34 2.44
N ALA A 151 10.31 -7.41 2.04
CA ALA A 151 8.99 -7.32 1.41
C ALA A 151 7.96 -6.67 2.35
N ALA A 152 7.97 -7.01 3.64
CA ALA A 152 7.09 -6.38 4.64
C ALA A 152 7.40 -4.88 4.82
N GLY A 153 8.67 -4.48 4.73
CA GLY A 153 9.08 -3.09 4.75
C GLY A 153 8.57 -2.30 3.55
N TYR A 154 8.70 -2.85 2.34
CA TYR A 154 8.14 -2.21 1.15
C TYR A 154 6.60 -2.22 1.13
N SER A 155 5.96 -3.23 1.74
CA SER A 155 4.51 -3.22 1.96
C SER A 155 4.07 -2.05 2.84
N LEU A 156 4.80 -1.75 3.92
CA LEU A 156 4.57 -0.57 4.75
C LEU A 156 4.74 0.73 3.96
N ALA A 157 5.79 0.83 3.14
CA ALA A 157 6.01 1.98 2.26
C ALA A 157 4.85 2.19 1.29
N ASN A 158 4.34 1.11 0.70
CA ASN A 158 3.18 1.15 -0.20
C ASN A 158 1.90 1.60 0.51
N VAL A 159 1.62 1.07 1.70
CA VAL A 159 0.47 1.52 2.52
C VAL A 159 0.58 3.01 2.83
N ARG A 160 1.76 3.50 3.23
CA ARG A 160 1.98 4.93 3.50
C ARG A 160 1.71 5.79 2.26
N ALA A 161 2.26 5.43 1.10
CA ALA A 161 2.04 6.15 -0.15
C ALA A 161 0.54 6.19 -0.52
N ALA A 162 -0.16 5.07 -0.39
CA ALA A 162 -1.59 4.98 -0.64
C ALA A 162 -2.43 5.88 0.30
N ILE A 163 -2.12 5.90 1.61
CA ILE A 163 -2.80 6.75 2.60
C ILE A 163 -2.57 8.24 2.30
N ILE A 164 -1.36 8.62 1.89
CA ILE A 164 -1.08 10.01 1.48
C ILE A 164 -1.93 10.38 0.25
N ALA A 165 -1.90 9.55 -0.80
CA ALA A 165 -2.67 9.80 -2.01
C ALA A 165 -4.18 9.88 -1.74
N GLU A 166 -4.71 9.01 -0.88
CA GLU A 166 -6.11 9.02 -0.48
C GLU A 166 -6.47 10.25 0.35
N THR A 167 -5.56 10.71 1.23
CA THR A 167 -5.75 11.94 2.02
C THR A 167 -5.83 13.16 1.10
N VAL A 168 -4.93 13.28 0.12
CA VAL A 168 -4.94 14.35 -0.89
C VAL A 168 -6.24 14.30 -1.70
N SER A 169 -6.64 13.13 -2.19
CA SER A 169 -7.86 12.98 -2.99
C SER A 169 -9.12 13.37 -2.22
N ASN A 170 -9.25 12.97 -0.95
CA ASN A 170 -10.41 13.36 -0.13
C ASN A 170 -10.36 14.85 0.24
N TYR A 171 -9.17 15.43 0.42
CA TYR A 171 -9.03 16.86 0.60
C TYR A 171 -9.52 17.64 -0.62
N VAL A 172 -9.11 17.27 -1.83
CA VAL A 172 -9.56 17.89 -3.09
C VAL A 172 -11.07 17.72 -3.26
N THR A 173 -11.60 16.53 -2.95
CA THR A 173 -13.05 16.27 -2.96
C THR A 173 -13.81 17.21 -2.01
N ALA A 174 -13.28 17.46 -0.81
CA ALA A 174 -13.88 18.39 0.15
C ALA A 174 -13.84 19.83 -0.38
N ARG A 175 -12.73 20.29 -0.99
CA ARG A 175 -12.61 21.62 -1.58
C ARG A 175 -13.54 21.81 -2.80
N LEU A 176 -13.62 20.81 -3.67
CA LEU A 176 -14.59 20.79 -4.77
C LEU A 176 -16.02 20.89 -4.27
N ALA A 177 -16.38 20.13 -3.23
CA ALA A 177 -17.72 20.21 -2.65
C ALA A 177 -18.01 21.59 -2.03
N GLN A 178 -17.03 22.23 -1.40
CA GLN A 178 -17.14 23.62 -0.90
C GLN A 178 -17.38 24.60 -2.05
N GLU A 179 -16.63 24.48 -3.15
CA GLU A 179 -16.79 25.34 -4.32
C GLU A 179 -18.15 25.12 -5.01
N ARG A 180 -18.58 23.86 -5.18
CA ARG A 180 -19.93 23.54 -5.69
C ARG A 180 -21.04 24.10 -4.80
N LEU A 181 -20.84 24.07 -3.47
CA LEU A 181 -21.81 24.63 -2.51
C LEU A 181 -21.86 26.16 -2.63
N ARG A 182 -20.73 26.83 -2.82
CA ARG A 182 -20.68 28.26 -3.09
C ARG A 182 -21.42 28.61 -4.38
N ILE A 183 -21.14 27.91 -5.48
CA ILE A 183 -21.82 28.08 -6.77
C ILE A 183 -23.34 27.88 -6.62
N ALA A 184 -23.76 26.82 -5.95
CA ALA A 184 -25.19 26.49 -5.75
C ALA A 184 -25.91 27.58 -4.95
N ARG A 185 -25.29 28.10 -3.86
CA ARG A 185 -25.86 29.17 -3.03
C ARG A 185 -25.93 30.52 -3.78
N ASP A 186 -24.90 30.85 -4.56
CA ASP A 186 -24.93 32.06 -5.40
C ASP A 186 -25.97 31.95 -6.50
N THR A 187 -26.10 30.80 -7.14
CA THR A 187 -27.14 30.53 -8.16
C THR A 187 -28.54 30.59 -7.54
N LEU A 188 -28.72 30.06 -6.32
CA LEU A 188 -30.00 30.09 -5.63
C LEU A 188 -30.53 31.51 -5.47
N LYS A 189 -29.69 32.50 -5.08
CA LYS A 189 -30.08 33.91 -4.97
C LYS A 189 -30.62 34.44 -6.31
N THR A 190 -29.88 34.17 -7.41
CA THR A 190 -30.31 34.62 -8.76
C THR A 190 -31.63 33.97 -9.17
N VAL A 191 -31.82 32.68 -8.87
CA VAL A 191 -33.07 31.95 -9.21
C VAL A 191 -34.25 32.42 -8.34
N GLU A 192 -34.02 32.78 -7.08
CA GLU A 192 -35.03 33.41 -6.21
C GLU A 192 -35.48 34.76 -6.79
N ASP A 193 -34.54 35.61 -7.15
CA ASP A 193 -34.87 36.91 -7.79
C ASP A 193 -35.64 36.70 -9.10
N ASN A 194 -35.24 35.76 -9.93
CA ASN A 194 -35.91 35.46 -11.20
C ASN A 194 -37.38 34.94 -10.97
N TYR A 195 -37.55 34.09 -9.95
CA TYR A 195 -38.91 33.62 -9.56
C TYR A 195 -39.80 34.77 -9.10
N ASP A 196 -39.29 35.68 -8.27
CA ASP A 196 -40.06 36.82 -7.77
C ASP A 196 -40.42 37.79 -8.92
N ILE A 197 -39.49 38.06 -9.83
CA ILE A 197 -39.77 38.88 -11.04
C ILE A 197 -40.83 38.19 -11.89
N ALA A 198 -40.72 36.91 -12.18
CA ALA A 198 -41.74 36.19 -12.97
C ALA A 198 -43.10 36.22 -12.30
N ARG A 199 -43.21 36.00 -10.98
CA ARG A 199 -44.43 36.09 -10.20
C ARG A 199 -45.09 37.45 -10.27
N TRP A 200 -44.31 38.55 -10.11
CA TRP A 200 -44.85 39.91 -10.18
C TRP A 200 -45.33 40.26 -11.58
N ARG A 201 -44.63 39.81 -12.63
CA ARG A 201 -45.06 40.02 -14.03
C ARG A 201 -46.37 39.27 -14.37
N VAL A 202 -46.54 38.08 -13.85
CA VAL A 202 -47.83 37.34 -13.99
C VAL A 202 -48.95 38.07 -13.26
N GLN A 203 -48.69 38.54 -12.03
CA GLN A 203 -49.72 39.35 -11.30
C GLN A 203 -50.12 40.64 -12.02
N ALA A 204 -49.18 41.25 -12.71
CA ALA A 204 -49.41 42.43 -13.53
C ALA A 204 -50.04 42.13 -14.92
N GLY A 205 -50.27 40.84 -15.24
CA GLY A 205 -50.81 40.41 -16.53
C GLY A 205 -49.85 40.61 -17.73
N LEU A 206 -48.56 40.76 -17.46
CA LEU A 206 -47.55 41.03 -18.48
C LEU A 206 -46.96 39.77 -19.13
N VAL A 207 -47.03 38.63 -18.47
CA VAL A 207 -46.52 37.34 -18.94
C VAL A 207 -47.46 36.19 -18.54
N SER A 208 -47.23 35.01 -19.12
CA SER A 208 -48.02 33.79 -18.85
C SER A 208 -47.68 33.20 -17.45
N SER A 209 -48.66 32.55 -16.84
CA SER A 209 -48.43 31.74 -15.62
C SER A 209 -47.41 30.60 -15.82
N LEU A 210 -47.17 30.19 -17.07
CA LEU A 210 -46.14 29.22 -17.42
C LEU A 210 -44.73 29.69 -17.00
N ASP A 211 -44.43 30.97 -17.16
CA ASP A 211 -43.11 31.53 -16.78
C ASP A 211 -42.87 31.40 -15.26
N ALA A 212 -43.90 31.73 -14.46
CA ALA A 212 -43.80 31.61 -13.00
C ALA A 212 -43.65 30.12 -12.54
N GLU A 213 -44.36 29.18 -13.19
CA GLU A 213 -44.25 27.76 -12.87
C GLU A 213 -42.87 27.17 -13.29
N GLN A 214 -42.33 27.62 -14.41
CA GLN A 214 -40.97 27.25 -14.82
C GLN A 214 -39.92 27.81 -13.84
N ALA A 215 -40.05 29.06 -13.42
CA ALA A 215 -39.18 29.66 -12.41
C ALA A 215 -39.26 28.93 -11.06
N ARG A 216 -40.51 28.54 -10.64
CA ARG A 216 -40.73 27.75 -9.42
C ARG A 216 -40.08 26.37 -9.48
N ALA A 217 -40.18 25.68 -10.61
CA ALA A 217 -39.56 24.40 -10.82
C ALA A 217 -38.01 24.50 -10.73
N GLN A 218 -37.42 25.52 -11.36
CA GLN A 218 -35.98 25.79 -11.30
C GLN A 218 -35.51 26.10 -9.87
N LEU A 219 -36.27 26.91 -9.14
CA LEU A 219 -36.00 27.21 -7.73
C LEU A 219 -36.00 25.93 -6.87
N ALA A 220 -37.00 25.08 -7.04
CA ALA A 220 -37.07 23.80 -6.31
C ALA A 220 -35.92 22.87 -6.64
N GLN A 221 -35.51 22.77 -7.91
CA GLN A 221 -34.34 21.97 -8.34
C GLN A 221 -33.07 22.47 -7.74
N ASN A 222 -32.82 23.80 -7.76
CA ASN A 222 -31.62 24.38 -7.15
C ASN A 222 -31.57 24.15 -5.63
N ARG A 223 -32.70 24.32 -4.92
CA ARG A 223 -32.77 24.02 -3.49
C ARG A 223 -32.51 22.55 -3.20
N ALA A 224 -32.98 21.64 -4.05
CA ALA A 224 -32.76 20.20 -3.89
C ALA A 224 -31.32 19.76 -4.13
N SER A 225 -30.53 20.52 -4.90
CA SER A 225 -29.11 20.19 -5.16
C SER A 225 -28.20 20.43 -3.94
N ILE A 226 -28.53 21.44 -3.09
CA ILE A 226 -27.71 21.84 -1.95
C ILE A 226 -27.50 20.70 -0.94
N PRO A 227 -28.52 19.98 -0.45
CA PRO A 227 -28.32 18.87 0.49
C PRO A 227 -27.46 17.74 -0.07
N SER A 228 -27.51 17.48 -1.38
CA SER A 228 -26.67 16.48 -2.03
C SER A 228 -25.18 16.88 -2.01
N ILE A 229 -24.88 18.17 -2.23
CA ILE A 229 -23.50 18.68 -2.14
C ILE A 229 -23.01 18.66 -0.68
N GLU A 230 -23.87 19.04 0.27
CA GLU A 230 -23.55 18.98 1.70
C GLU A 230 -23.27 17.55 2.17
N GLN A 231 -24.02 16.57 1.65
CA GLN A 231 -23.76 15.14 1.90
C GLN A 231 -22.39 14.72 1.35
N SER A 232 -22.02 15.15 0.14
CA SER A 232 -20.72 14.85 -0.44
C SER A 232 -19.58 15.46 0.37
N LEU A 233 -19.73 16.72 0.82
CA LEU A 233 -18.76 17.37 1.72
C LEU A 233 -18.61 16.61 3.02
N ALA A 234 -19.72 16.27 3.67
CA ALA A 234 -19.70 15.51 4.94
C ALA A 234 -19.02 14.13 4.75
N GLY A 235 -19.26 13.46 3.63
CA GLY A 235 -18.60 12.19 3.30
C GLY A 235 -17.08 12.32 3.21
N ALA A 236 -16.59 13.33 2.48
CA ALA A 236 -15.16 13.60 2.36
C ALA A 236 -14.52 13.95 3.73
N LEU A 237 -15.17 14.80 4.53
CA LEU A 237 -14.72 15.17 5.88
C LEU A 237 -14.64 13.96 6.81
N ASN A 238 -15.63 13.08 6.77
CA ASN A 238 -15.65 11.86 7.57
C ASN A 238 -14.54 10.90 7.14
N ARG A 239 -14.26 10.78 5.83
CA ARG A 239 -13.15 9.95 5.34
C ARG A 239 -11.80 10.52 5.79
N ILE A 240 -11.59 11.83 5.71
CA ILE A 240 -10.38 12.49 6.23
C ILE A 240 -10.21 12.21 7.73
N ALA A 241 -11.27 12.30 8.53
CA ALA A 241 -11.21 11.98 9.95
C ALA A 241 -10.71 10.54 10.19
N VAL A 242 -11.24 9.57 9.46
CA VAL A 242 -10.80 8.16 9.57
C VAL A 242 -9.34 8.01 9.13
N LEU A 243 -8.93 8.69 8.05
CA LEU A 243 -7.55 8.65 7.58
C LEU A 243 -6.56 9.24 8.60
N THR A 244 -6.97 10.27 9.34
CA THR A 244 -6.17 10.88 10.43
C THR A 244 -6.32 10.17 11.78
N GLY A 245 -7.00 9.03 11.84
CA GLY A 245 -7.20 8.25 13.06
C GLY A 245 -8.22 8.83 14.03
N ASP A 246 -9.04 9.77 13.58
CA ASP A 246 -10.05 10.46 14.40
C ASP A 246 -11.45 9.87 14.17
N ALA A 247 -12.36 10.16 15.10
CA ALA A 247 -13.78 9.86 14.92
C ALA A 247 -14.40 10.74 13.82
N PRO A 248 -15.40 10.22 13.06
CA PRO A 248 -16.14 11.03 12.11
C PRO A 248 -16.66 12.34 12.72
N GLY A 249 -16.53 13.44 11.98
CA GLY A 249 -16.86 14.79 12.41
C GLY A 249 -15.68 15.59 12.99
N ALA A 250 -14.58 14.98 13.40
CA ALA A 250 -13.42 15.68 13.95
C ALA A 250 -12.70 16.58 12.92
N ALA A 251 -12.65 16.16 11.65
CA ALA A 251 -12.01 16.91 10.56
C ALA A 251 -12.76 18.20 10.17
N THR A 252 -14.01 18.38 10.62
CA THR A 252 -14.85 19.52 10.24
C THR A 252 -14.19 20.85 10.59
N ARG A 253 -13.51 20.96 11.75
CA ARG A 253 -12.85 22.21 12.17
C ARG A 253 -11.68 22.60 11.29
N ALA A 254 -10.88 21.64 10.81
CA ALA A 254 -9.71 21.92 9.96
C ALA A 254 -10.10 22.46 8.58
N LEU A 255 -11.31 22.12 8.12
CA LEU A 255 -11.86 22.48 6.83
C LEU A 255 -13.13 23.34 6.92
N GLU A 256 -13.39 23.96 8.08
CA GLU A 256 -14.55 24.84 8.30
C GLU A 256 -14.50 26.08 7.38
N THR A 257 -13.31 26.63 7.21
CA THR A 257 -13.10 27.76 6.30
C THR A 257 -13.00 27.25 4.87
N ALA A 258 -13.93 27.68 4.02
CA ALA A 258 -13.85 27.41 2.59
C ALA A 258 -12.60 28.06 2.00
N ALA A 259 -11.91 27.30 1.15
CA ALA A 259 -10.77 27.79 0.39
C ALA A 259 -10.86 27.24 -1.06
N PRO A 260 -10.16 27.87 -2.02
CA PRO A 260 -10.18 27.38 -3.40
C PRO A 260 -9.60 25.98 -3.53
N ILE A 261 -9.94 25.30 -4.62
CA ILE A 261 -9.29 24.07 -5.02
C ILE A 261 -7.80 24.38 -5.23
N PRO A 262 -6.86 23.57 -4.71
CA PRO A 262 -5.43 23.79 -4.96
C PRO A 262 -5.12 23.77 -6.45
N ALA A 263 -4.13 24.55 -6.89
CA ALA A 263 -3.68 24.50 -8.27
C ALA A 263 -2.72 23.34 -8.48
N ALA A 264 -2.88 22.61 -9.58
CA ALA A 264 -1.90 21.60 -9.98
C ALA A 264 -0.59 22.28 -10.45
N PRO A 265 0.58 21.63 -10.31
CA PRO A 265 1.84 22.17 -10.79
C PRO A 265 1.87 22.21 -12.33
N ASP A 266 2.52 23.23 -12.89
CA ASP A 266 2.61 23.42 -14.36
C ASP A 266 3.31 22.26 -15.09
N ALA A 267 4.32 21.66 -14.46
CA ALA A 267 5.06 20.54 -15.02
C ALA A 267 5.33 19.47 -13.97
N ILE A 268 5.12 18.21 -14.34
CA ILE A 268 5.52 17.03 -13.60
C ILE A 268 6.36 16.17 -14.53
N THR A 269 7.57 15.80 -14.07
CA THR A 269 8.51 15.02 -14.87
C THR A 269 8.39 13.54 -14.47
N ALA A 270 8.06 12.67 -15.42
CA ALA A 270 7.81 11.25 -15.14
C ALA A 270 9.08 10.37 -15.04
N GLY A 271 10.27 10.91 -15.31
CA GLY A 271 11.50 10.12 -15.32
C GLY A 271 11.58 9.14 -16.50
N ILE A 272 12.51 8.18 -16.44
CA ILE A 272 12.55 7.06 -17.38
C ILE A 272 11.88 5.81 -16.77
N PRO A 273 11.22 4.96 -17.59
CA PRO A 273 10.44 3.83 -17.08
C PRO A 273 11.20 2.91 -16.13
N ALA A 274 12.44 2.58 -16.45
CA ALA A 274 13.26 1.66 -15.63
C ALA A 274 13.59 2.22 -14.23
N ASP A 275 13.83 3.53 -14.10
CA ASP A 275 14.15 4.16 -12.81
C ASP A 275 12.88 4.38 -11.98
N THR A 276 11.77 4.77 -12.61
CA THR A 276 10.46 4.86 -11.96
C THR A 276 10.05 3.53 -11.31
N LEU A 277 10.23 2.40 -12.02
CA LEU A 277 9.93 1.08 -11.46
C LEU A 277 10.79 0.75 -10.24
N ARG A 278 12.05 1.20 -10.21
CA ARG A 278 12.94 1.01 -9.04
C ARG A 278 12.52 1.84 -7.83
N GLN A 279 11.79 2.93 -8.03
CA GLN A 279 11.32 3.79 -6.94
C GLN A 279 10.00 3.30 -6.33
N ARG A 280 9.22 2.48 -7.03
CA ARG A 280 7.91 2.01 -6.57
C ARG A 280 8.03 0.92 -5.50
N PRO A 281 7.39 1.13 -4.32
CA PRO A 281 7.45 0.16 -3.23
C PRO A 281 6.73 -1.14 -3.52
N ASP A 282 5.63 -1.14 -4.29
CA ASP A 282 4.89 -2.34 -4.70
C ASP A 282 5.72 -3.25 -5.62
N VAL A 283 6.47 -2.67 -6.55
CA VAL A 283 7.39 -3.40 -7.43
C VAL A 283 8.56 -4.00 -6.63
N ARG A 284 9.16 -3.23 -5.71
CA ARG A 284 10.22 -3.72 -4.80
C ARG A 284 9.70 -4.81 -3.88
N GLN A 285 8.49 -4.69 -3.36
CA GLN A 285 7.85 -5.73 -2.56
C GLN A 285 7.75 -7.04 -3.33
N ALA A 286 7.22 -7.00 -4.56
CA ALA A 286 7.05 -8.19 -5.40
C ALA A 286 8.40 -8.83 -5.75
N GLU A 287 9.43 -8.03 -6.00
CA GLU A 287 10.81 -8.52 -6.21
C GLU A 287 11.35 -9.26 -4.98
N ARG A 288 11.18 -8.70 -3.76
CA ARG A 288 11.62 -9.37 -2.52
C ARG A 288 10.85 -10.65 -2.25
N VAL A 289 9.56 -10.73 -2.58
CA VAL A 289 8.78 -11.97 -2.52
C VAL A 289 9.33 -13.03 -3.47
N LEU A 290 9.74 -12.66 -4.68
CA LEU A 290 10.42 -13.56 -5.62
C LEU A 290 11.76 -14.05 -5.06
N ALA A 291 12.55 -13.16 -4.46
CA ALA A 291 13.81 -13.54 -3.80
C ALA A 291 13.58 -14.56 -2.68
N ALA A 292 12.58 -14.34 -1.83
CA ALA A 292 12.20 -15.28 -0.78
C ALA A 292 11.77 -16.66 -1.34
N ALA A 293 10.94 -16.68 -2.39
CA ALA A 293 10.50 -17.90 -3.05
C ALA A 293 11.68 -18.67 -3.67
N THR A 294 12.65 -17.96 -4.25
CA THR A 294 13.88 -18.56 -4.80
C THR A 294 14.72 -19.22 -3.69
N ALA A 295 14.91 -18.55 -2.56
CA ALA A 295 15.65 -19.10 -1.43
C ALA A 295 14.97 -20.36 -0.84
N ARG A 296 13.62 -20.41 -0.82
CA ARG A 296 12.85 -21.57 -0.37
C ARG A 296 13.05 -22.81 -1.24
N ILE A 297 13.43 -22.66 -2.52
CA ILE A 297 13.85 -23.81 -3.34
C ILE A 297 15.08 -24.46 -2.69
N GLY A 298 16.06 -23.66 -2.28
CA GLY A 298 17.27 -24.17 -1.62
C GLY A 298 16.97 -24.87 -0.29
N VAL A 299 16.01 -24.37 0.50
CA VAL A 299 15.52 -25.06 1.71
C VAL A 299 14.97 -26.45 1.38
N ALA A 300 14.14 -26.54 0.32
CA ALA A 300 13.58 -27.83 -0.08
C ALA A 300 14.65 -28.79 -0.68
N GLU A 301 15.59 -28.26 -1.43
CA GLU A 301 16.69 -29.05 -2.01
C GLU A 301 17.66 -29.55 -0.95
N SER A 302 17.91 -28.80 0.14
CA SER A 302 18.78 -29.24 1.23
C SER A 302 18.26 -30.53 1.88
N ALA A 303 16.94 -30.78 1.90
CA ALA A 303 16.36 -31.98 2.43
C ALA A 303 16.66 -33.26 1.61
N LEU A 304 17.26 -33.13 0.42
CA LEU A 304 17.75 -34.25 -0.38
C LEU A 304 19.13 -34.75 0.08
N TYR A 305 19.82 -34.00 0.95
CA TYR A 305 21.18 -34.28 1.41
C TYR A 305 21.19 -34.78 2.86
N PRO A 306 22.29 -35.40 3.32
CA PRO A 306 22.40 -35.86 4.70
C PRO A 306 22.31 -34.72 5.71
N SER A 307 21.59 -34.93 6.82
CA SER A 307 21.58 -34.02 7.96
C SER A 307 22.52 -34.51 9.06
N LEU A 308 23.23 -33.61 9.73
CA LEU A 308 24.08 -33.85 10.87
C LEU A 308 23.46 -33.20 12.11
N ARG A 309 23.10 -34.05 13.07
CA ARG A 309 22.53 -33.58 14.33
C ARG A 309 23.47 -33.93 15.49
N ILE A 310 23.78 -32.94 16.30
CA ILE A 310 24.42 -33.10 17.60
C ILE A 310 23.34 -33.04 18.69
N SER A 311 23.31 -34.02 19.58
CA SER A 311 22.40 -34.04 20.72
C SER A 311 23.12 -34.41 22.00
N GLY A 312 22.71 -33.81 23.10
CA GLY A 312 23.21 -34.12 24.41
C GLY A 312 22.07 -34.20 25.39
N ASN A 313 22.21 -35.11 26.35
CA ASN A 313 21.25 -35.19 27.42
C ASN A 313 21.98 -35.33 28.77
N VAL A 314 21.37 -34.78 29.80
CA VAL A 314 21.74 -34.99 31.20
C VAL A 314 20.46 -35.14 31.99
N GLY A 315 20.42 -36.13 32.88
CA GLY A 315 19.22 -36.37 33.66
C GLY A 315 19.43 -37.34 34.81
N THR A 316 18.39 -37.45 35.62
CA THR A 316 18.30 -38.40 36.74
C THR A 316 16.94 -39.07 36.70
N SER A 317 16.90 -40.35 37.14
CA SER A 317 15.66 -41.07 37.31
C SER A 317 15.69 -41.89 38.58
N ALA A 318 14.57 -41.95 39.29
CA ALA A 318 14.47 -42.63 40.58
C ALA A 318 13.06 -43.24 40.80
N LEU A 319 12.97 -44.23 41.68
CA LEU A 319 11.70 -44.84 42.09
C LEU A 319 11.03 -44.05 43.24
N SER A 320 11.75 -43.10 43.86
CA SER A 320 11.23 -42.21 44.90
C SER A 320 11.76 -40.78 44.69
N LEU A 321 11.00 -39.79 45.15
CA LEU A 321 11.44 -38.39 45.12
C LEU A 321 12.72 -38.16 45.97
N GLY A 322 12.91 -38.91 47.05
CA GLY A 322 14.07 -38.73 47.93
C GLY A 322 15.38 -39.26 47.34
N SER A 323 15.33 -40.12 46.32
CA SER A 323 16.49 -40.65 45.62
C SER A 323 16.69 -40.00 44.23
N LEU A 324 15.90 -38.98 43.93
CA LEU A 324 16.07 -38.22 42.72
C LEU A 324 17.37 -37.39 42.83
N GLY A 325 18.34 -37.65 41.96
CA GLY A 325 19.65 -37.02 41.99
C GLY A 325 20.81 -37.93 42.47
N ASP A 326 20.50 -39.11 43.05
CA ASP A 326 21.52 -40.06 43.46
C ASP A 326 22.34 -40.63 42.29
N VAL A 327 21.69 -40.71 41.12
CA VAL A 327 22.33 -41.15 39.87
C VAL A 327 22.06 -40.13 38.80
N ILE A 328 23.09 -39.46 38.32
CA ILE A 328 23.04 -38.56 37.18
C ILE A 328 23.65 -39.29 35.98
N THR A 329 22.90 -39.35 34.90
CA THR A 329 23.33 -39.91 33.62
C THR A 329 23.41 -38.81 32.57
N GLY A 330 24.33 -38.92 31.64
CA GLY A 330 24.44 -37.97 30.53
C GLY A 330 25.19 -38.54 29.34
N GLY A 331 24.96 -38.01 28.21
CA GLY A 331 25.60 -38.41 26.96
C GLY A 331 25.66 -37.30 25.93
N LEU A 332 26.65 -37.37 25.05
CA LEU A 332 26.76 -36.51 23.87
C LEU A 332 26.81 -37.43 22.65
N PHE A 333 25.99 -37.13 21.66
CA PHE A 333 25.78 -37.95 20.47
C PHE A 333 25.91 -37.06 19.22
N ALA A 334 26.52 -37.61 18.19
CA ALA A 334 26.47 -37.04 16.83
C ALA A 334 25.85 -38.08 15.91
N SER A 335 24.81 -37.71 15.19
CA SER A 335 24.10 -38.60 14.28
C SER A 335 24.05 -37.95 12.88
N ILE A 336 24.33 -38.75 11.86
CA ILE A 336 24.11 -38.39 10.45
C ILE A 336 22.96 -39.24 9.93
N GLY A 337 21.98 -38.54 9.30
CA GLY A 337 20.80 -39.20 8.73
C GLY A 337 20.67 -38.82 7.26
N GLN A 338 20.35 -39.78 6.41
CA GLN A 338 20.05 -39.60 5.00
C GLN A 338 18.73 -40.26 4.67
N LEU A 339 17.81 -39.54 4.10
CA LEU A 339 16.59 -40.10 3.54
C LEU A 339 16.91 -40.86 2.23
N ILE A 340 16.67 -42.16 2.19
CA ILE A 340 16.96 -43.01 1.03
C ILE A 340 15.73 -43.15 0.14
N PHE A 341 14.54 -43.30 0.73
CA PHE A 341 13.30 -43.49 0.00
C PHE A 341 12.11 -42.97 0.80
N ASP A 342 11.29 -42.17 0.17
CA ASP A 342 10.08 -41.56 0.77
C ASP A 342 8.89 -41.55 -0.23
N GLY A 343 8.93 -42.44 -1.22
CA GLY A 343 7.89 -42.45 -2.28
C GLY A 343 7.88 -41.22 -3.16
N GLY A 344 8.94 -40.42 -3.16
CA GLY A 344 9.06 -39.19 -3.97
C GLY A 344 8.53 -37.91 -3.32
N ALA A 345 8.19 -37.94 -2.01
CA ALA A 345 7.62 -36.79 -1.30
C ALA A 345 8.59 -35.59 -1.28
N THR A 346 9.87 -35.79 -0.97
CA THR A 346 10.87 -34.70 -0.96
C THR A 346 11.09 -34.12 -2.34
N ALA A 347 11.20 -34.96 -3.38
CA ALA A 347 11.29 -34.50 -4.77
C ALA A 347 10.06 -33.70 -5.20
N SER A 348 8.85 -34.08 -4.73
CA SER A 348 7.62 -33.33 -4.98
C SER A 348 7.62 -31.99 -4.27
N ARG A 349 8.15 -31.89 -3.03
CA ARG A 349 8.31 -30.60 -2.33
C ARG A 349 9.24 -29.66 -3.11
N VAL A 350 10.35 -30.14 -3.64
CA VAL A 350 11.25 -29.34 -4.48
C VAL A 350 10.51 -28.82 -5.71
N ARG A 351 9.78 -29.70 -6.44
CA ARG A 351 8.99 -29.27 -7.60
C ARG A 351 7.93 -28.23 -7.22
N ALA A 352 7.28 -28.39 -6.08
CA ALA A 352 6.29 -27.42 -5.58
C ALA A 352 6.92 -26.05 -5.30
N GLN A 353 8.14 -26.00 -4.70
CA GLN A 353 8.82 -24.72 -4.47
C GLN A 353 9.31 -24.09 -5.80
N LYS A 354 9.73 -24.87 -6.78
CA LYS A 354 10.05 -24.36 -8.12
C LYS A 354 8.83 -23.72 -8.79
N ALA A 355 7.70 -24.38 -8.77
CA ALA A 355 6.44 -23.84 -9.27
C ALA A 355 5.98 -22.58 -8.49
N ALA A 356 6.19 -22.54 -7.17
CA ALA A 356 5.91 -21.35 -6.36
C ALA A 356 6.80 -20.15 -6.77
N ALA A 357 8.08 -20.39 -7.05
CA ALA A 357 8.99 -19.35 -7.55
C ALA A 357 8.61 -18.86 -8.96
N GLU A 358 8.17 -19.76 -9.85
CA GLU A 358 7.63 -19.38 -11.15
C GLU A 358 6.37 -18.50 -11.00
N GLY A 359 5.47 -18.85 -10.09
CA GLY A 359 4.30 -18.03 -9.73
C GLY A 359 4.68 -16.67 -9.17
N ALA A 360 5.70 -16.60 -8.30
CA ALA A 360 6.21 -15.34 -7.76
C ALA A 360 6.85 -14.46 -8.86
N PHE A 361 7.57 -15.07 -9.82
CA PHE A 361 8.10 -14.33 -10.98
C PHE A 361 6.98 -13.76 -11.86
N ALA A 362 5.93 -14.54 -12.13
CA ALA A 362 4.76 -14.06 -12.87
C ALA A 362 4.07 -12.88 -12.16
N SER A 363 3.93 -12.97 -10.82
CA SER A 363 3.37 -11.89 -9.99
C SER A 363 4.26 -10.64 -10.02
N TYR A 364 5.58 -10.79 -9.94
CA TYR A 364 6.51 -9.67 -10.07
C TYR A 364 6.40 -8.99 -11.44
N LYS A 365 6.36 -9.78 -12.52
CA LYS A 365 6.15 -9.24 -13.87
C LYS A 365 4.81 -8.53 -14.01
N ALA A 366 3.74 -9.05 -13.41
CA ALA A 366 2.43 -8.40 -13.40
C ALA A 366 2.47 -7.06 -12.66
N SER A 367 3.15 -6.97 -11.50
CA SER A 367 3.36 -5.71 -10.77
C SER A 367 4.12 -4.69 -11.61
N VAL A 368 5.16 -5.11 -12.35
CA VAL A 368 5.92 -4.24 -13.25
C VAL A 368 5.03 -3.70 -14.38
N LEU A 369 4.26 -4.56 -15.03
CA LEU A 369 3.36 -4.15 -16.12
C LEU A 369 2.23 -3.24 -15.61
N GLY A 370 1.65 -3.53 -14.44
CA GLY A 370 0.65 -2.67 -13.81
C GLY A 370 1.23 -1.30 -13.44
N ALA A 371 2.46 -1.26 -12.95
CA ALA A 371 3.14 0.01 -12.65
C ALA A 371 3.38 0.87 -13.89
N LEU A 372 3.74 0.25 -15.03
CA LEU A 372 3.86 0.95 -16.32
C LEU A 372 2.51 1.49 -16.80
N GLU A 373 1.46 0.67 -16.70
CA GLU A 373 0.09 1.04 -17.03
C GLU A 373 -0.39 2.24 -16.20
N ASP A 374 -0.15 2.22 -14.88
CA ASP A 374 -0.53 3.31 -13.96
C ASP A 374 0.07 4.65 -14.40
N VAL A 375 1.37 4.67 -14.74
CA VAL A 375 2.06 5.90 -15.16
C VAL A 375 1.54 6.38 -16.52
N GLU A 376 1.42 5.48 -17.51
CA GLU A 376 0.89 5.83 -18.83
C GLU A 376 -0.53 6.40 -18.73
N ASN A 377 -1.41 5.76 -17.96
CA ASN A 377 -2.76 6.23 -17.74
C ASN A 377 -2.78 7.60 -17.04
N ALA A 378 -1.91 7.81 -16.03
CA ALA A 378 -1.83 9.07 -15.32
C ALA A 378 -1.31 10.23 -16.19
N LEU A 379 -0.33 9.97 -17.08
CA LEU A 379 0.16 10.95 -18.04
C LEU A 379 -0.95 11.38 -19.02
N VAL A 380 -1.70 10.42 -19.54
CA VAL A 380 -2.84 10.69 -20.43
C VAL A 380 -3.94 11.45 -19.68
N ALA A 381 -4.26 11.07 -18.45
CA ALA A 381 -5.27 11.71 -17.62
C ALA A 381 -4.90 13.19 -17.34
N LEU A 382 -3.65 13.45 -16.96
CA LEU A 382 -3.18 14.82 -16.68
C LEU A 382 -3.26 15.71 -17.91
N ARG A 383 -2.80 15.22 -19.07
CA ARG A 383 -2.91 15.96 -20.34
C ARG A 383 -4.37 16.28 -20.68
N ALA A 384 -5.25 15.27 -20.62
CA ALA A 384 -6.66 15.45 -20.92
C ALA A 384 -7.35 16.40 -19.92
N ALA A 385 -6.99 16.35 -18.62
CA ALA A 385 -7.53 17.26 -17.61
C ALA A 385 -7.14 18.72 -17.92
N ARG A 386 -5.89 18.99 -18.29
CA ARG A 386 -5.43 20.32 -18.69
C ARG A 386 -6.12 20.84 -19.94
N GLU A 387 -6.25 20.01 -20.97
CA GLU A 387 -6.97 20.39 -22.18
C GLU A 387 -8.43 20.74 -21.87
N ARG A 388 -9.10 19.96 -21.01
CA ARG A 388 -10.48 20.20 -20.57
C ARG A 388 -10.60 21.49 -19.76
N GLN A 389 -9.67 21.77 -18.85
CA GLN A 389 -9.66 22.98 -18.02
C GLN A 389 -9.62 24.25 -18.88
N VAL A 390 -8.78 24.30 -19.91
CA VAL A 390 -8.72 25.40 -20.87
C VAL A 390 -10.07 25.59 -21.59
N GLN A 391 -10.70 24.49 -22.02
CA GLN A 391 -11.98 24.57 -22.74
C GLN A 391 -13.14 24.98 -21.82
N PHE A 392 -13.15 24.52 -20.57
CA PHE A 392 -14.17 24.94 -19.60
C PHE A 392 -13.99 26.37 -19.14
N THR A 393 -12.78 26.92 -19.12
CA THR A 393 -12.53 28.35 -18.87
C THR A 393 -13.15 29.20 -19.98
N GLU A 394 -12.93 28.85 -21.24
CA GLU A 394 -13.54 29.54 -22.38
C GLU A 394 -15.07 29.45 -22.39
N ALA A 395 -15.58 28.24 -22.09
CA ALA A 395 -17.03 28.00 -21.99
C ALA A 395 -17.66 28.83 -20.87
N TYR A 396 -16.99 28.95 -19.72
CA TYR A 396 -17.44 29.77 -18.60
C TYR A 396 -17.51 31.25 -18.97
N ASP A 397 -16.47 31.81 -19.61
CA ASP A 397 -16.42 33.20 -20.00
C ASP A 397 -17.54 33.54 -21.01
N ALA A 398 -17.77 32.69 -22.00
CA ALA A 398 -18.82 32.82 -22.98
C ALA A 398 -20.23 32.74 -22.36
N ALA A 399 -20.46 31.71 -21.47
CA ALA A 399 -21.74 31.54 -20.81
C ALA A 399 -22.04 32.67 -19.81
N ASN A 400 -21.02 33.16 -19.09
CA ASN A 400 -21.16 34.32 -18.20
C ASN A 400 -21.57 35.58 -18.92
N THR A 401 -20.90 35.87 -20.03
CA THR A 401 -21.27 37.02 -20.91
C THR A 401 -22.71 36.85 -21.44
N SER A 402 -23.06 35.67 -21.92
CA SER A 402 -24.40 35.36 -22.43
C SER A 402 -25.48 35.58 -21.37
N ALA A 403 -25.26 35.08 -20.12
CA ALA A 403 -26.20 35.24 -19.02
C ALA A 403 -26.40 36.71 -18.61
N ILE A 404 -25.29 37.51 -18.60
CA ILE A 404 -25.36 38.96 -18.34
C ILE A 404 -26.22 39.67 -19.40
N LEU A 405 -26.00 39.38 -20.68
CA LEU A 405 -26.77 39.95 -21.78
C LEU A 405 -28.24 39.51 -21.74
N ALA A 406 -28.51 38.23 -21.55
CA ALA A 406 -29.87 37.71 -21.48
C ALA A 406 -30.66 38.33 -20.33
N ARG A 407 -30.03 38.53 -19.16
CA ARG A 407 -30.63 39.17 -17.99
C ARG A 407 -30.98 40.63 -18.28
N SER A 408 -30.06 41.38 -18.87
CA SER A 408 -30.28 42.77 -19.28
C SER A 408 -31.43 42.90 -20.30
N GLN A 409 -31.44 42.07 -21.34
CA GLN A 409 -32.49 42.05 -22.36
C GLN A 409 -33.85 41.65 -21.77
N TYR A 410 -33.92 40.65 -20.85
CA TYR A 410 -35.12 40.25 -20.19
C TYR A 410 -35.67 41.40 -19.32
N GLN A 411 -34.81 42.10 -18.58
CA GLN A 411 -35.24 43.25 -17.77
C GLN A 411 -35.79 44.39 -18.66
N ALA A 412 -35.23 44.62 -19.83
CA ALA A 412 -35.68 45.58 -20.82
C ALA A 412 -36.93 45.12 -21.62
N GLY A 413 -37.41 43.88 -21.43
CA GLY A 413 -38.54 43.32 -22.18
C GLY A 413 -38.20 42.92 -23.62
N LEU A 414 -36.92 42.81 -23.98
CA LEU A 414 -36.44 42.53 -25.34
C LEU A 414 -36.29 41.03 -25.62
N THR A 415 -36.40 40.18 -24.59
CA THR A 415 -36.35 38.71 -24.72
C THR A 415 -37.33 38.03 -23.78
N ASP A 416 -37.63 36.76 -24.03
CA ASP A 416 -38.52 35.93 -23.21
C ASP A 416 -37.84 35.30 -21.99
N PHE A 417 -38.63 34.82 -21.04
CA PHE A 417 -38.11 34.16 -19.82
C PHE A 417 -37.34 32.89 -20.12
N ARG A 418 -37.72 32.14 -21.15
CA ARG A 418 -37.06 30.86 -21.52
C ARG A 418 -35.63 31.11 -22.01
N THR A 419 -35.38 32.19 -22.75
CA THR A 419 -34.04 32.59 -23.18
C THR A 419 -33.17 32.95 -21.99
N LEU A 420 -33.71 33.72 -21.00
CA LEU A 420 -32.97 34.00 -19.76
C LEU A 420 -32.66 32.72 -19.03
N LEU A 421 -33.65 31.83 -18.82
CA LEU A 421 -33.50 30.57 -18.10
C LEU A 421 -32.42 29.67 -18.75
N SER A 422 -32.44 29.57 -20.09
CA SER A 422 -31.46 28.79 -20.84
C SER A 422 -30.04 29.33 -20.66
N ALA A 423 -29.85 30.65 -20.69
CA ALA A 423 -28.55 31.28 -20.48
C ALA A 423 -28.02 31.07 -19.03
N GLU A 424 -28.90 31.19 -18.02
CA GLU A 424 -28.54 30.95 -16.63
C GLU A 424 -28.21 29.47 -16.37
N GLN A 425 -28.91 28.51 -16.98
CA GLN A 425 -28.60 27.10 -16.90
C GLN A 425 -27.26 26.78 -17.56
N SER A 426 -26.97 27.40 -18.72
CA SER A 426 -25.68 27.27 -19.38
C SER A 426 -24.52 27.81 -18.52
N LEU A 427 -24.72 28.96 -17.86
CA LEU A 427 -23.75 29.52 -16.93
C LEU A 427 -23.51 28.61 -15.72
N LEU A 428 -24.58 28.08 -15.11
CA LEU A 428 -24.46 27.12 -14.00
C LEU A 428 -23.66 25.89 -14.41
N SER A 429 -24.01 25.30 -15.57
CA SER A 429 -23.30 24.13 -16.10
C SER A 429 -21.83 24.42 -16.37
N ALA A 430 -21.52 25.61 -16.95
CA ALA A 430 -20.12 26.00 -17.23
C ALA A 430 -19.33 26.24 -15.93
N ARG A 431 -19.91 26.87 -14.91
CA ARG A 431 -19.28 27.06 -13.59
C ARG A 431 -18.97 25.72 -12.90
N GLN A 432 -19.91 24.80 -12.91
CA GLN A 432 -19.72 23.46 -12.35
C GLN A 432 -18.65 22.70 -13.15
N GLY A 433 -18.72 22.74 -14.48
CA GLY A 433 -17.74 22.09 -15.35
C GLY A 433 -16.32 22.61 -15.15
N LEU A 434 -16.15 23.92 -14.92
CA LEU A 434 -14.84 24.52 -14.62
C LEU A 434 -14.32 24.04 -13.26
N ALA A 435 -15.16 24.09 -12.21
CA ALA A 435 -14.76 23.62 -10.89
C ALA A 435 -14.40 22.12 -10.91
N ASP A 436 -15.12 21.32 -11.69
CA ASP A 436 -14.82 19.91 -11.86
C ASP A 436 -13.49 19.69 -12.61
N ALA A 437 -13.25 20.48 -13.67
CA ALA A 437 -12.02 20.41 -14.45
C ALA A 437 -10.79 20.82 -13.61
N ASP A 438 -10.90 21.87 -12.78
CA ASP A 438 -9.86 22.28 -11.84
C ASP A 438 -9.53 21.14 -10.86
N ALA A 439 -10.55 20.47 -10.29
CA ALA A 439 -10.34 19.33 -9.40
C ALA A 439 -9.76 18.11 -10.13
N ASP A 440 -10.24 17.81 -11.35
CA ASP A 440 -9.76 16.69 -12.17
C ASP A 440 -8.26 16.84 -12.49
N GLU A 441 -7.76 18.08 -12.73
CA GLU A 441 -6.35 18.32 -12.95
C GLU A 441 -5.52 17.98 -11.70
N VAL A 442 -5.98 18.37 -10.52
CA VAL A 442 -5.32 18.06 -9.25
C VAL A 442 -5.35 16.56 -8.98
N PHE A 443 -6.47 15.88 -9.24
CA PHE A 443 -6.56 14.42 -9.09
C PHE A 443 -5.60 13.70 -10.04
N ALA A 444 -5.52 14.12 -11.29
CA ALA A 444 -4.62 13.53 -12.28
C ALA A 444 -3.15 13.76 -11.90
N ALA A 445 -2.79 14.95 -11.40
CA ALA A 445 -1.47 15.24 -10.88
C ALA A 445 -1.12 14.37 -9.67
N ALA A 446 -2.02 14.25 -8.69
CA ALA A 446 -1.84 13.39 -7.52
C ALA A 446 -1.70 11.91 -7.91
N GLN A 447 -2.50 11.45 -8.88
CA GLN A 447 -2.40 10.09 -9.42
C GLN A 447 -1.05 9.85 -10.09
N LEU A 448 -0.53 10.81 -10.84
CA LEU A 448 0.80 10.69 -11.47
C LEU A 448 1.89 10.60 -10.41
N TYR A 449 1.92 11.46 -9.38
CA TYR A 449 2.88 11.36 -8.28
C TYR A 449 2.80 10.02 -7.56
N SER A 450 1.61 9.51 -7.32
CA SER A 450 1.41 8.18 -6.73
C SER A 450 1.92 7.07 -7.65
N ALA A 451 1.65 7.13 -8.95
CA ALA A 451 2.11 6.17 -9.95
C ALA A 451 3.64 6.18 -10.10
N LEU A 452 4.28 7.34 -9.94
CA LEU A 452 5.74 7.47 -9.89
C LEU A 452 6.37 6.93 -8.60
N GLY A 453 5.55 6.50 -7.63
CA GLY A 453 6.02 5.94 -6.37
C GLY A 453 6.42 6.97 -5.33
N GLY A 454 5.78 8.13 -5.32
CA GLY A 454 6.03 9.20 -4.35
C GLY A 454 5.46 8.93 -2.95
N GLY A 455 5.97 9.64 -1.93
CA GLY A 455 5.38 9.73 -0.58
C GLY A 455 5.98 8.79 0.48
N TRP A 456 6.97 7.96 0.18
CA TRP A 456 7.56 7.02 1.14
C TRP A 456 9.06 7.22 1.40
N GLN A 457 9.76 7.96 0.55
CA GLN A 457 11.22 8.11 0.58
C GLN A 457 11.75 8.74 1.88
N THR A 458 10.95 9.58 2.55
CA THR A 458 11.29 10.22 3.84
C THR A 458 10.95 9.37 5.06
N MET A 459 10.67 8.07 4.87
CA MET A 459 10.42 7.20 6.03
C MET A 459 11.67 7.07 6.88
N ASN A 460 11.52 7.38 8.18
CA ASN A 460 12.55 7.07 9.16
C ASN A 460 12.73 5.54 9.29
N PRO A 461 13.94 5.08 9.63
CA PRO A 461 14.15 3.68 9.95
C PRO A 461 13.15 3.20 11.00
N ILE A 462 12.38 2.18 10.66
CA ILE A 462 11.42 1.58 11.59
C ILE A 462 11.92 0.19 11.96
N ASP A 463 12.16 0.00 13.26
CA ASP A 463 12.55 -1.30 13.80
C ASP A 463 13.74 -1.97 13.05
N GLY A 464 14.74 -1.17 12.58
CA GLY A 464 15.95 -1.63 11.89
C GLY A 464 15.75 -2.00 10.42
N TRP A 465 14.58 -1.78 9.84
CA TRP A 465 14.40 -1.74 8.40
C TRP A 465 14.63 -0.30 7.92
N GLN A 466 15.45 -0.18 6.88
CA GLN A 466 15.68 1.09 6.18
C GLN A 466 15.34 0.86 4.70
N PRO A 467 14.71 1.83 4.05
CA PRO A 467 14.60 1.82 2.59
C PRO A 467 16.02 1.81 1.98
N GLU A 468 16.28 0.88 1.09
CA GLU A 468 17.54 0.83 0.30
C GLU A 468 17.43 1.75 -0.91
#